data_0efd6ade7f6598131b07a15a047d0d93
#
_entry.id   0efd6ade7f6598131b07a15a047d0d93
#
_cell.length_a   1.000
_cell.length_b   1.000
_cell.length_c   1.000
_cell.angle_alpha   90.00
_cell.angle_beta   90.00
_cell.angle_gamma   90.00
#
_symmetry.space_group_name_H-M   'P 1'
#
loop_
_entity.id
_entity.type
_entity.pdbx_description
1 polymer ?
#
loop_
_entity_poly.entity_id
_entity_poly.type
_entity_poly.pdbx_seq_one_letter_code
_entity_poly.pdbx_strand_id
1 'polypeptide(L)'
;DAIRTYGHIVVDEAQDLSPMQWRMLARRGRSASWTVVGDAAQASWGDLAEAGRARDEAFSGQARQAFHMDTNYRNAREIFDYARDVILPLVPDADIPDAVRETDVDPVDRLVDGSMAQATSDAVEQLLAEVDGSIAVIAAGRWMEQVAALDGSGGGRVQVIDPLSTKGLEWDATVVVDPDGITAESPGGVRVLYVVLTRAAHRMHVLRPT
;
A
#
# COMPACT_ATOMS: atom_id res chain seq x y z
N ASP A 1 -4.39 -37.37 -11.69
CA ASP A 1 -4.24 -36.80 -10.33
C ASP A 1 -5.54 -36.10 -9.96
N ALA A 2 -6.14 -36.52 -8.83
CA ALA A 2 -7.35 -35.87 -8.34
C ALA A 2 -7.03 -34.45 -7.88
N ILE A 3 -7.78 -33.47 -8.37
CA ILE A 3 -7.66 -32.08 -7.92
C ILE A 3 -8.07 -32.03 -6.44
N ARG A 4 -7.14 -31.64 -5.55
CA ARG A 4 -7.48 -31.42 -4.15
C ARG A 4 -8.51 -30.29 -4.04
N THR A 5 -9.61 -30.55 -3.38
CA THR A 5 -10.63 -29.55 -3.04
C THR A 5 -10.53 -29.16 -1.58
N TYR A 6 -10.99 -27.95 -1.26
CA TYR A 6 -10.96 -27.40 0.10
C TYR A 6 -12.39 -27.26 0.64
N GLY A 7 -12.56 -27.37 1.95
CA GLY A 7 -13.84 -27.11 2.61
C GLY A 7 -14.10 -25.63 2.85
N HIS A 8 -13.01 -24.85 3.03
CA HIS A 8 -13.06 -23.40 3.18
C HIS A 8 -11.84 -22.77 2.52
N ILE A 9 -12.02 -21.62 1.88
CA ILE A 9 -10.96 -20.84 1.23
C ILE A 9 -10.98 -19.43 1.82
N VAL A 10 -9.82 -18.99 2.30
CA VAL A 10 -9.59 -17.61 2.71
C VAL A 10 -8.74 -16.93 1.64
N VAL A 11 -9.19 -15.78 1.17
CA VAL A 11 -8.48 -14.94 0.22
C VAL A 11 -8.25 -13.59 0.88
N ASP A 12 -7.00 -13.24 1.07
CA ASP A 12 -6.57 -11.91 1.49
C ASP A 12 -6.01 -11.14 0.30
N GLU A 13 -6.00 -9.80 0.37
CA GLU A 13 -5.58 -8.92 -0.73
C GLU A 13 -6.29 -9.28 -2.06
N ALA A 14 -7.58 -9.54 -1.98
CA ALA A 14 -8.39 -10.08 -3.07
C ALA A 14 -8.41 -9.19 -4.33
N GLN A 15 -8.16 -7.87 -4.18
CA GLN A 15 -8.07 -6.91 -5.28
C GLN A 15 -6.87 -7.17 -6.19
N ASP A 16 -5.88 -7.96 -5.74
CA ASP A 16 -4.66 -8.25 -6.52
C ASP A 16 -4.71 -9.57 -7.27
N LEU A 17 -5.74 -10.37 -7.04
CA LEU A 17 -5.88 -11.61 -7.77
C LEU A 17 -6.25 -11.34 -9.23
N SER A 18 -5.43 -11.88 -10.13
CA SER A 18 -5.74 -11.88 -11.56
C SER A 18 -6.99 -12.73 -11.86
N PRO A 19 -7.67 -12.47 -12.99
CA PRO A 19 -8.80 -13.30 -13.43
C PRO A 19 -8.48 -14.79 -13.50
N MET A 20 -7.26 -15.14 -13.88
CA MET A 20 -6.80 -16.54 -13.92
C MET A 20 -6.73 -17.16 -12.53
N GLN A 21 -6.19 -16.43 -11.54
CA GLN A 21 -6.10 -16.90 -10.15
C GLN A 21 -7.48 -17.14 -9.57
N TRP A 22 -8.46 -16.24 -9.81
CA TRP A 22 -9.84 -16.46 -9.41
C TRP A 22 -10.42 -17.74 -10.00
N ARG A 23 -10.24 -17.98 -11.31
CA ARG A 23 -10.69 -19.21 -11.98
C ARG A 23 -9.99 -20.45 -11.44
N MET A 24 -8.71 -20.38 -11.08
CA MET A 24 -7.97 -21.48 -10.45
C MET A 24 -8.52 -21.82 -9.06
N LEU A 25 -8.79 -20.80 -8.24
CA LEU A 25 -9.38 -20.96 -6.91
C LEU A 25 -10.78 -21.57 -7.02
N ALA A 26 -11.62 -21.09 -7.95
CA ALA A 26 -12.96 -21.62 -8.19
C ALA A 26 -12.97 -23.13 -8.49
N ARG A 27 -11.99 -23.62 -9.25
CA ARG A 27 -11.86 -25.06 -9.54
C ARG A 27 -11.63 -25.91 -8.29
N ARG A 28 -10.92 -25.35 -7.29
CA ARG A 28 -10.61 -26.03 -6.03
C ARG A 28 -11.68 -25.79 -4.97
N GLY A 29 -12.45 -24.74 -5.11
CA GLY A 29 -13.47 -24.29 -4.17
C GLY A 29 -14.92 -24.61 -4.57
N ARG A 30 -15.18 -25.59 -5.44
CA ARG A 30 -16.54 -25.88 -5.95
C ARG A 30 -17.59 -26.09 -4.87
N SER A 31 -17.20 -26.67 -3.73
CA SER A 31 -18.07 -26.92 -2.56
C SER A 31 -17.57 -26.19 -1.31
N ALA A 32 -16.58 -25.33 -1.43
CA ALA A 32 -16.01 -24.60 -0.33
C ALA A 32 -16.88 -23.42 0.08
N SER A 33 -16.88 -23.09 1.37
CA SER A 33 -17.23 -21.74 1.82
C SER A 33 -16.02 -20.81 1.65
N TRP A 34 -16.27 -19.50 1.59
CA TRP A 34 -15.25 -18.52 1.29
C TRP A 34 -15.25 -17.36 2.29
N THR A 35 -14.08 -16.91 2.66
CA THR A 35 -13.88 -15.60 3.28
C THR A 35 -12.95 -14.81 2.37
N VAL A 36 -13.39 -13.64 1.93
CA VAL A 36 -12.63 -12.80 0.98
C VAL A 36 -12.50 -11.42 1.58
N VAL A 37 -11.26 -10.95 1.70
CA VAL A 37 -10.90 -9.63 2.20
C VAL A 37 -10.10 -8.90 1.13
N GLY A 38 -10.38 -7.62 0.94
CA GLY A 38 -9.66 -6.82 -0.04
C GLY A 38 -10.04 -5.34 0.05
N ASP A 39 -9.16 -4.50 -0.45
CA ASP A 39 -9.34 -3.06 -0.54
C ASP A 39 -9.25 -2.61 -2.00
N ALA A 40 -10.37 -2.17 -2.56
CA ALA A 40 -10.45 -1.75 -3.96
C ALA A 40 -9.61 -0.48 -4.25
N ALA A 41 -9.38 0.39 -3.26
CA ALA A 41 -8.54 1.57 -3.40
C ALA A 41 -7.05 1.21 -3.62
N GLN A 42 -6.62 0.07 -3.09
CA GLN A 42 -5.25 -0.46 -3.20
C GLN A 42 -5.06 -1.41 -4.40
N ALA A 43 -6.04 -1.57 -5.28
CA ALA A 43 -5.94 -2.47 -6.41
C ALA A 43 -4.85 -2.03 -7.40
N SER A 44 -3.91 -2.94 -7.68
CA SER A 44 -2.81 -2.71 -8.63
C SER A 44 -3.04 -3.37 -10.00
N TRP A 45 -4.10 -4.16 -10.16
CA TRP A 45 -4.43 -4.84 -11.41
C TRP A 45 -5.07 -3.89 -12.43
N GLY A 46 -4.62 -3.95 -13.69
CA GLY A 46 -5.03 -3.00 -14.72
C GLY A 46 -6.49 -3.15 -15.21
N ASP A 47 -7.07 -4.37 -15.19
CA ASP A 47 -8.47 -4.63 -15.57
C ASP A 47 -9.29 -5.08 -14.37
N LEU A 48 -9.73 -4.11 -13.58
CA LEU A 48 -10.58 -4.34 -12.39
C LEU A 48 -11.95 -4.93 -12.76
N ALA A 49 -12.47 -4.61 -13.95
CA ALA A 49 -13.77 -5.12 -14.39
C ALA A 49 -13.69 -6.61 -14.71
N GLU A 50 -12.63 -7.07 -15.39
CA GLU A 50 -12.41 -8.49 -15.66
C GLU A 50 -12.14 -9.27 -14.36
N ALA A 51 -11.31 -8.75 -13.47
CA ALA A 51 -11.04 -9.38 -12.17
C ALA A 51 -12.33 -9.51 -11.34
N GLY A 52 -13.17 -8.47 -11.32
CA GLY A 52 -14.47 -8.49 -10.67
C GLY A 52 -15.41 -9.56 -11.24
N ARG A 53 -15.50 -9.66 -12.58
CA ARG A 53 -16.30 -10.71 -13.24
C ARG A 53 -15.80 -12.13 -12.87
N ALA A 54 -14.49 -12.35 -12.93
CA ALA A 54 -13.90 -13.65 -12.59
C ALA A 54 -14.12 -14.04 -11.12
N ARG A 55 -14.06 -13.05 -10.20
CA ARG A 55 -14.42 -13.23 -8.80
C ARG A 55 -15.89 -13.61 -8.65
N ASP A 56 -16.79 -12.91 -9.32
CA ASP A 56 -18.23 -13.17 -9.24
C ASP A 56 -18.59 -14.53 -9.83
N GLU A 57 -17.93 -14.96 -10.90
CA GLU A 57 -18.03 -16.32 -11.45
C GLU A 57 -17.58 -17.39 -10.43
N ALA A 58 -16.51 -17.11 -9.66
CA ALA A 58 -16.01 -18.04 -8.63
C ALA A 58 -17.03 -18.32 -7.54
N PHE A 59 -17.91 -17.35 -7.24
CA PHE A 59 -18.97 -17.47 -6.22
C PHE A 59 -20.35 -17.78 -6.82
N SER A 60 -20.43 -18.09 -8.09
CA SER A 60 -21.72 -18.32 -8.76
C SER A 60 -22.56 -19.36 -8.03
N GLY A 61 -23.80 -18.98 -7.70
CA GLY A 61 -24.76 -19.85 -7.01
C GLY A 61 -24.61 -19.95 -5.48
N GLN A 62 -23.66 -19.24 -4.87
CA GLN A 62 -23.50 -19.20 -3.40
C GLN A 62 -24.16 -17.96 -2.79
N ALA A 63 -24.75 -18.13 -1.60
CA ALA A 63 -25.23 -16.98 -0.81
C ALA A 63 -24.02 -16.17 -0.33
N ARG A 64 -24.14 -14.84 -0.41
CA ARG A 64 -23.05 -13.89 -0.02
C ARG A 64 -23.55 -12.97 1.08
N GLN A 65 -22.64 -12.68 1.99
CA GLN A 65 -22.79 -11.62 2.95
C GLN A 65 -21.59 -10.69 2.80
N ALA A 66 -21.86 -9.41 2.56
CA ALA A 66 -20.82 -8.37 2.45
C ALA A 66 -20.76 -7.57 3.76
N PHE A 67 -19.54 -7.32 4.20
CA PHE A 67 -19.23 -6.42 5.31
C PHE A 67 -18.35 -5.30 4.77
N HIS A 68 -18.61 -4.10 5.22
CA HIS A 68 -17.80 -2.93 4.92
C HIS A 68 -17.04 -2.51 6.19
N MET A 69 -15.75 -2.22 6.06
CA MET A 69 -14.93 -1.66 7.13
C MET A 69 -14.67 -0.19 6.81
N ASP A 70 -15.32 0.69 7.54
CA ASP A 70 -15.31 2.14 7.35
C ASP A 70 -14.34 2.88 8.27
N THR A 71 -13.60 2.14 9.12
CA THR A 71 -12.75 2.73 10.15
C THR A 71 -11.31 2.21 10.05
N ASN A 72 -10.36 3.13 9.91
CA ASN A 72 -8.92 2.86 9.92
C ASN A 72 -8.33 3.17 11.31
N TYR A 73 -7.85 2.13 11.99
CA TYR A 73 -7.18 2.22 13.29
C TYR A 73 -5.64 2.20 13.19
N ARG A 74 -5.10 1.93 12.01
CA ARG A 74 -3.67 1.71 11.78
C ARG A 74 -2.91 3.03 11.69
N ASN A 75 -3.27 3.85 10.73
CA ASN A 75 -2.56 5.07 10.42
C ASN A 75 -2.97 6.22 11.34
N ALA A 76 -2.05 7.14 11.60
CA ALA A 76 -2.41 8.45 12.11
C ALA A 76 -3.36 9.14 11.12
N ARG A 77 -4.35 9.89 11.65
CA ARG A 77 -5.35 10.57 10.82
C ARG A 77 -4.70 11.52 9.83
N GLU A 78 -3.71 12.28 10.25
CA GLU A 78 -3.01 13.28 9.46
C GLU A 78 -2.31 12.64 8.25
N ILE A 79 -1.70 11.47 8.41
CA ILE A 79 -1.09 10.70 7.33
C ILE A 79 -2.17 10.17 6.36
N PHE A 80 -3.26 9.67 6.93
CA PHE A 80 -4.33 9.08 6.13
C PHE A 80 -5.10 10.14 5.34
N ASP A 81 -5.35 11.30 5.93
CA ASP A 81 -5.97 12.45 5.26
C ASP A 81 -5.07 12.97 4.12
N TYR A 82 -3.76 13.05 4.35
CA TYR A 82 -2.80 13.38 3.30
C TYR A 82 -2.87 12.38 2.13
N ALA A 83 -2.87 11.07 2.41
CA ALA A 83 -2.97 10.04 1.38
C ALA A 83 -4.31 10.11 0.62
N ARG A 84 -5.42 10.38 1.32
CA ARG A 84 -6.74 10.59 0.74
C ARG A 84 -6.76 11.77 -0.21
N ASP A 85 -6.19 12.90 0.19
CA ASP A 85 -6.14 14.11 -0.63
C ASP A 85 -5.31 13.93 -1.91
N VAL A 86 -4.34 13.01 -1.91
CA VAL A 86 -3.57 12.63 -3.10
C VAL A 86 -4.38 11.76 -4.04
N ILE A 87 -5.17 10.79 -3.54
CA ILE A 87 -5.86 9.82 -4.40
C ILE A 87 -7.21 10.33 -4.92
N LEU A 88 -8.00 11.03 -4.13
CA LEU A 88 -9.37 11.41 -4.49
C LEU A 88 -9.50 12.23 -5.78
N PRO A 89 -8.60 13.19 -6.09
CA PRO A 89 -8.67 13.92 -7.36
C PRO A 89 -8.53 13.04 -8.61
N LEU A 90 -7.85 11.90 -8.48
CA LEU A 90 -7.53 10.98 -9.59
C LEU A 90 -8.41 9.74 -9.59
N VAL A 91 -8.98 9.37 -8.44
CA VAL A 91 -9.90 8.25 -8.24
C VAL A 91 -11.05 8.69 -7.36
N PRO A 92 -12.01 9.50 -7.88
CA PRO A 92 -13.10 10.09 -7.08
C PRO A 92 -14.00 9.06 -6.39
N ASP A 93 -14.12 7.87 -6.95
CA ASP A 93 -14.95 6.78 -6.43
C ASP A 93 -14.17 5.83 -5.51
N ALA A 94 -12.97 6.21 -5.04
CA ALA A 94 -12.21 5.39 -4.11
C ALA A 94 -12.95 5.29 -2.79
N ASP A 95 -13.17 4.04 -2.34
CA ASP A 95 -13.77 3.75 -1.06
C ASP A 95 -12.68 3.82 0.02
N ILE A 96 -12.65 4.91 0.76
CA ILE A 96 -11.59 5.23 1.71
C ILE A 96 -12.22 5.35 3.11
N PRO A 97 -11.80 4.50 4.07
CA PRO A 97 -12.30 4.56 5.44
C PRO A 97 -11.86 5.83 6.18
N ASP A 98 -12.50 6.14 7.30
CA ASP A 98 -12.09 7.24 8.16
C ASP A 98 -11.02 6.78 9.16
N ALA A 99 -9.92 7.53 9.29
CA ALA A 99 -8.91 7.27 10.30
C ALA A 99 -9.30 7.92 11.63
N VAL A 100 -9.17 7.16 12.72
CA VAL A 100 -9.62 7.59 14.06
C VAL A 100 -8.50 7.90 15.03
N ARG A 101 -7.24 7.60 14.67
CA ARG A 101 -6.09 7.82 15.55
C ARG A 101 -5.41 9.15 15.24
N GLU A 102 -5.54 10.12 16.09
CA GLU A 102 -4.90 11.43 16.00
C GLU A 102 -3.52 11.41 16.65
N THR A 103 -2.55 12.07 16.02
CA THR A 103 -1.18 12.26 16.56
C THR A 103 -0.82 13.73 16.69
N ASP A 104 -1.65 14.64 16.15
CA ASP A 104 -1.40 16.09 16.08
C ASP A 104 -0.07 16.44 15.38
N VAL A 105 0.41 15.56 14.48
CA VAL A 105 1.65 15.76 13.72
C VAL A 105 1.40 15.50 12.24
N ASP A 106 1.38 16.56 11.46
CA ASP A 106 1.22 16.49 10.01
C ASP A 106 2.43 15.83 9.33
N PRO A 107 2.21 15.15 8.20
CA PRO A 107 3.29 14.71 7.32
C PRO A 107 4.16 15.90 6.87
N VAL A 108 5.46 15.69 6.82
CA VAL A 108 6.39 16.67 6.24
C VAL A 108 6.44 16.46 4.73
N ASP A 109 5.92 17.41 3.95
CA ASP A 109 6.03 17.41 2.48
C ASP A 109 6.88 18.60 2.04
N ARG A 110 8.00 18.34 1.38
CA ARG A 110 8.94 19.39 0.97
C ARG A 110 9.59 19.15 -0.39
N LEU A 111 9.85 20.24 -1.08
CA LEU A 111 10.73 20.28 -2.25
C LEU A 111 12.19 20.18 -1.80
N VAL A 112 12.98 19.41 -2.56
CA VAL A 112 14.42 19.22 -2.34
C VAL A 112 15.18 19.90 -3.46
N ASP A 113 15.89 20.98 -3.10
CA ASP A 113 16.84 21.63 -3.99
C ASP A 113 18.25 21.14 -3.64
N GLY A 114 18.85 20.35 -4.53
CA GLY A 114 20.17 19.76 -4.34
C GLY A 114 20.17 18.23 -4.18
N SER A 115 20.94 17.70 -3.23
CA SER A 115 21.14 16.26 -3.06
C SER A 115 19.93 15.58 -2.41
N MET A 116 19.21 14.78 -3.19
CA MET A 116 18.12 13.93 -2.67
C MET A 116 18.63 12.90 -1.66
N ALA A 117 19.82 12.31 -1.91
CA ALA A 117 20.44 11.38 -0.97
C ALA A 117 20.67 12.00 0.42
N GLN A 118 21.22 13.24 0.44
CA GLN A 118 21.44 13.96 1.71
C GLN A 118 20.11 14.30 2.39
N ALA A 119 19.13 14.81 1.64
CA ALA A 119 17.82 15.15 2.18
C ALA A 119 17.08 13.91 2.74
N THR A 120 17.27 12.74 2.12
CA THR A 120 16.72 11.48 2.61
C THR A 120 17.42 11.02 3.88
N SER A 121 18.76 11.15 3.96
CA SER A 121 19.53 10.82 5.17
C SER A 121 19.10 11.70 6.36
N ASP A 122 18.95 12.99 6.13
CA ASP A 122 18.51 13.94 7.18
C ASP A 122 17.09 13.60 7.68
N ALA A 123 16.18 13.22 6.76
CA ALA A 123 14.84 12.81 7.12
C ALA A 123 14.84 11.50 7.94
N VAL A 124 15.67 10.54 7.56
CA VAL A 124 15.83 9.28 8.31
C VAL A 124 16.39 9.55 9.71
N GLU A 125 17.42 10.38 9.85
CA GLU A 125 18.00 10.74 11.15
C GLU A 125 16.96 11.40 12.06
N GLN A 126 16.14 12.31 11.52
CA GLN A 126 15.06 12.93 12.26
C GLN A 126 14.04 11.89 12.73
N LEU A 127 13.57 11.01 11.84
CA LEU A 127 12.60 9.97 12.18
C LEU A 127 13.15 8.95 13.19
N LEU A 128 14.45 8.62 13.13
CA LEU A 128 15.10 7.75 14.11
C LEU A 128 15.08 8.32 15.54
N ALA A 129 15.00 9.65 15.66
CA ALA A 129 14.85 10.33 16.95
C ALA A 129 13.38 10.45 17.39
N GLU A 130 12.42 10.38 16.48
CA GLU A 130 10.99 10.57 16.76
C GLU A 130 10.24 9.26 17.01
N VAL A 131 10.68 8.14 16.42
CA VAL A 131 10.05 6.83 16.60
C VAL A 131 11.04 5.78 17.06
N ASP A 132 10.60 4.87 17.91
CA ASP A 132 11.42 3.74 18.38
C ASP A 132 11.40 2.54 17.44
N GLY A 133 10.44 2.49 16.53
CA GLY A 133 10.16 1.37 15.64
C GLY A 133 10.91 1.41 14.30
N SER A 134 10.33 0.75 13.33
CA SER A 134 10.90 0.57 11.99
C SER A 134 10.63 1.77 11.07
N ILE A 135 11.54 2.01 10.14
CA ILE A 135 11.44 3.10 9.16
C ILE A 135 11.64 2.52 7.76
N ALA A 136 10.75 2.85 6.82
CA ALA A 136 10.99 2.56 5.41
C ALA A 136 11.41 3.82 4.64
N VAL A 137 12.40 3.66 3.79
CA VAL A 137 12.71 4.60 2.70
C VAL A 137 12.16 3.99 1.42
N ILE A 138 11.13 4.63 0.86
CA ILE A 138 10.41 4.16 -0.32
C ILE A 138 10.66 5.17 -1.44
N ALA A 139 11.37 4.77 -2.48
CA ALA A 139 11.84 5.69 -3.50
C ALA A 139 11.43 5.27 -4.91
N ALA A 140 11.18 6.24 -5.80
CA ALA A 140 11.12 6.00 -7.22
C ALA A 140 12.42 5.39 -7.73
N GLY A 141 12.35 4.51 -8.74
CA GLY A 141 13.47 3.67 -9.19
C GLY A 141 14.75 4.46 -9.49
N ARG A 142 14.62 5.67 -10.06
CA ARG A 142 15.76 6.54 -10.36
C ARG A 142 16.56 6.97 -9.12
N TRP A 143 15.99 6.87 -7.92
CA TRP A 143 16.62 7.27 -6.66
C TRP A 143 17.11 6.09 -5.82
N MET A 144 16.68 4.86 -6.13
CA MET A 144 16.97 3.67 -5.33
C MET A 144 18.47 3.47 -5.08
N GLU A 145 19.31 3.62 -6.11
CA GLU A 145 20.78 3.48 -5.96
C GLU A 145 21.35 4.53 -5.02
N GLN A 146 20.84 5.77 -5.06
CA GLN A 146 21.34 6.87 -4.25
C GLN A 146 20.99 6.74 -2.76
N VAL A 147 19.87 6.09 -2.45
CA VAL A 147 19.41 5.90 -1.06
C VAL A 147 19.79 4.50 -0.50
N ALA A 148 20.31 3.61 -1.33
CA ALA A 148 20.60 2.21 -0.96
C ALA A 148 21.54 2.08 0.27
N ALA A 149 22.46 3.04 0.47
CA ALA A 149 23.38 3.02 1.60
C ALA A 149 22.68 3.20 2.97
N LEU A 150 21.42 3.64 2.98
CA LEU A 150 20.62 3.79 4.20
C LEU A 150 20.04 2.46 4.70
N ASP A 151 20.01 1.42 3.84
CA ASP A 151 19.48 0.12 4.22
C ASP A 151 20.26 -0.51 5.36
N GLY A 152 19.57 -0.99 6.39
CA GLY A 152 20.17 -1.53 7.60
C GLY A 152 20.74 -0.48 8.57
N SER A 153 20.66 0.81 8.26
CA SER A 153 21.09 1.87 9.18
C SER A 153 20.18 1.96 10.42
N GLY A 154 20.52 2.86 11.36
CA GLY A 154 19.76 3.01 12.59
C GLY A 154 19.71 1.73 13.44
N GLY A 155 20.77 0.91 13.40
CA GLY A 155 20.80 -0.37 14.11
C GLY A 155 19.91 -1.44 13.49
N GLY A 156 19.68 -1.40 12.18
CA GLY A 156 18.83 -2.34 11.44
C GLY A 156 17.34 -1.93 11.39
N ARG A 157 17.00 -0.74 11.86
CA ARG A 157 15.61 -0.23 11.89
C ARG A 157 15.18 0.38 10.56
N VAL A 158 16.12 0.76 9.70
CA VAL A 158 15.84 1.39 8.40
C VAL A 158 15.88 0.33 7.31
N GLN A 159 14.85 0.32 6.47
CA GLN A 159 14.74 -0.55 5.29
C GLN A 159 14.54 0.31 4.04
N VAL A 160 15.35 0.10 3.02
CA VAL A 160 15.14 0.69 1.69
C VAL A 160 14.35 -0.31 0.84
N ILE A 161 13.21 0.11 0.31
CA ILE A 161 12.30 -0.79 -0.36
C ILE A 161 11.67 -0.19 -1.62
N ASP A 162 11.46 -1.01 -2.61
CA ASP A 162 10.75 -0.67 -3.84
C ASP A 162 9.25 -0.42 -3.58
N PRO A 163 8.62 0.58 -4.22
CA PRO A 163 7.21 0.91 -4.02
C PRO A 163 6.24 -0.26 -4.18
N LEU A 164 6.46 -1.14 -5.18
CA LEU A 164 5.59 -2.29 -5.42
C LEU A 164 5.73 -3.38 -4.35
N SER A 165 6.88 -3.42 -3.68
CA SER A 165 7.17 -4.38 -2.61
C SER A 165 6.64 -3.95 -1.24
N THR A 166 6.05 -2.75 -1.11
CA THR A 166 5.52 -2.23 0.16
C THR A 166 4.18 -2.85 0.56
N LYS A 167 3.52 -3.53 -0.37
CA LYS A 167 2.18 -4.05 -0.16
C LYS A 167 2.14 -5.11 0.94
N GLY A 168 1.14 -5.01 1.82
CA GLY A 168 1.01 -5.89 2.98
C GLY A 168 2.01 -5.63 4.11
N LEU A 169 2.93 -4.67 3.93
CA LEU A 169 3.89 -4.28 4.95
C LEU A 169 3.46 -3.01 5.68
N GLU A 170 4.12 -2.72 6.81
CA GLU A 170 3.81 -1.58 7.67
C GLU A 170 5.08 -1.16 8.42
N TRP A 171 5.26 0.14 8.60
CA TRP A 171 6.37 0.72 9.36
C TRP A 171 5.86 1.82 10.29
N ASP A 172 6.59 2.05 11.38
CA ASP A 172 6.27 3.15 12.30
C ASP A 172 6.40 4.51 11.61
N ALA A 173 7.40 4.64 10.74
CA ALA A 173 7.57 5.83 9.92
C ALA A 173 8.03 5.52 8.49
N THR A 174 7.78 6.46 7.56
CA THR A 174 8.25 6.34 6.17
C THR A 174 8.88 7.63 5.67
N VAL A 175 9.86 7.48 4.78
CA VAL A 175 10.37 8.54 3.90
C VAL A 175 10.00 8.16 2.47
N VAL A 176 9.11 8.93 1.85
CA VAL A 176 8.68 8.73 0.47
C VAL A 176 9.45 9.69 -0.43
N VAL A 177 10.26 9.14 -1.33
CA VAL A 177 11.15 9.91 -2.21
C VAL A 177 10.58 9.93 -3.62
N ASP A 178 10.25 11.13 -4.11
CA ASP A 178 9.74 11.37 -5.46
C ASP A 178 8.39 10.66 -5.74
N PRO A 179 7.32 11.10 -5.07
CA PRO A 179 5.99 10.50 -5.24
C PRO A 179 5.46 10.58 -6.68
N ASP A 180 5.83 11.63 -7.41
CA ASP A 180 5.43 11.80 -8.82
C ASP A 180 6.15 10.78 -9.72
N GLY A 181 7.44 10.50 -9.45
CA GLY A 181 8.19 9.41 -10.08
C GLY A 181 7.58 8.05 -9.78
N ILE A 182 7.24 7.76 -8.52
CA ILE A 182 6.55 6.51 -8.13
C ILE A 182 5.27 6.33 -8.94
N THR A 183 4.46 7.38 -9.07
CA THR A 183 3.22 7.33 -9.85
C THR A 183 3.48 7.08 -11.34
N ALA A 184 4.49 7.74 -11.91
CA ALA A 184 4.79 7.67 -13.34
C ALA A 184 5.35 6.31 -13.78
N GLU A 185 6.17 5.67 -12.96
CA GLU A 185 6.84 4.38 -13.29
C GLU A 185 6.05 3.15 -12.84
N SER A 186 5.05 3.32 -11.99
CA SER A 186 4.28 2.20 -11.44
C SER A 186 3.11 1.82 -12.34
N PRO A 187 2.88 0.52 -12.62
CA PRO A 187 1.76 0.05 -13.44
C PRO A 187 0.40 0.47 -12.90
N GLY A 188 0.26 0.57 -11.59
CA GLY A 188 -0.96 1.01 -10.90
C GLY A 188 -1.06 2.52 -10.72
N GLY A 189 -0.05 3.29 -11.15
CA GLY A 189 -0.04 4.74 -11.05
C GLY A 189 -0.28 5.24 -9.63
N VAL A 190 -1.23 6.17 -9.48
CA VAL A 190 -1.58 6.79 -8.19
C VAL A 190 -2.04 5.79 -7.12
N ARG A 191 -2.58 4.63 -7.49
CA ARG A 191 -2.99 3.61 -6.53
C ARG A 191 -1.79 2.99 -5.81
N VAL A 192 -0.66 2.81 -6.51
CA VAL A 192 0.60 2.38 -5.89
C VAL A 192 1.11 3.45 -4.94
N LEU A 193 1.05 4.72 -5.33
CA LEU A 193 1.41 5.83 -4.43
C LEU A 193 0.51 5.85 -3.19
N TYR A 194 -0.80 5.66 -3.34
CA TYR A 194 -1.71 5.56 -2.19
C TYR A 194 -1.33 4.42 -1.23
N VAL A 195 -0.98 3.24 -1.76
CA VAL A 195 -0.46 2.14 -0.94
C VAL A 195 0.79 2.59 -0.18
N VAL A 196 1.76 3.20 -0.86
CA VAL A 196 3.00 3.69 -0.25
C VAL A 196 2.73 4.68 0.88
N LEU A 197 1.88 5.68 0.64
CA LEU A 197 1.54 6.71 1.63
C LEU A 197 0.84 6.14 2.87
N THR A 198 0.05 5.08 2.71
CA THR A 198 -0.65 4.42 3.82
C THR A 198 0.19 3.37 4.56
N ARG A 199 1.49 3.25 4.28
CA ARG A 199 2.38 2.31 4.98
C ARG A 199 2.91 2.83 6.30
N ALA A 200 2.89 4.15 6.52
CA ALA A 200 3.34 4.76 7.76
C ALA A 200 2.25 4.71 8.83
N ALA A 201 2.60 4.26 10.01
CA ALA A 201 1.68 4.23 11.16
C ALA A 201 1.67 5.57 11.92
N HIS A 202 2.84 6.21 12.10
CA HIS A 202 3.01 7.34 13.02
C HIS A 202 3.57 8.61 12.39
N ARG A 203 4.57 8.49 11.49
CA ARG A 203 5.30 9.65 10.92
C ARG A 203 5.56 9.43 9.44
N MET A 204 5.50 10.50 8.67
CA MET A 204 5.80 10.44 7.25
C MET A 204 6.51 11.70 6.77
N HIS A 205 7.61 11.51 6.04
CA HIS A 205 8.27 12.53 5.24
C HIS A 205 8.08 12.25 3.76
N VAL A 206 7.71 13.25 3.00
CA VAL A 206 7.60 13.21 1.54
C VAL A 206 8.59 14.19 0.94
N LEU A 207 9.51 13.70 0.11
CA LEU A 207 10.58 14.46 -0.52
C LEU A 207 10.36 14.53 -2.02
N ARG A 208 10.16 15.74 -2.53
CA ARG A 208 9.90 15.99 -3.96
C ARG A 208 11.12 16.62 -4.61
N PRO A 209 11.60 16.12 -5.77
CA PRO A 209 12.62 16.81 -6.54
C PRO A 209 12.06 18.12 -7.11
N THR A 210 12.90 19.17 -7.18
CA THR A 210 12.59 20.44 -7.85
C THR A 210 12.66 20.32 -9.37
#